data_b3f7fc6d6db751b4b90c8d541af0214b
#
_entry.id   b3f7fc6d6db751b4b90c8d541af0214b
#
_cell.length_a   1.000
_cell.length_b   1.000
_cell.length_c   1.000
_cell.angle_alpha   90.00
_cell.angle_beta   90.00
_cell.angle_gamma   90.00
#
_symmetry.space_group_name_H-M   'P 1'
#
loop_
_entity.id
_entity.type
_entity.pdbx_description
1 polymer ?
#
loop_
_entity_poly.entity_id
_entity_poly.type
_entity_poly.pdbx_seq_one_letter_code
_entity_poly.pdbx_strand_id
1 'polypeptide(L)'
;MKFTDFFNYDGKAEAPVKNSLVFLANLPVEDWEHILAFAQRHRYAAGECVVRQGETSMALYIVASGELDVVFIGDDNRERLVSSIDALSVFGEQAFLDGLPRSASVRARTDAEVHLLSRDAFDSLAVRHPELARQLLLELGRIVSLRLREMTIIAMQGGR
;
A
#
# COMPACT_ATOMS: atom_id res chain seq x y z
N MET A 1 -5.51 14.34 13.11
CA MET A 1 -4.87 14.55 11.81
C MET A 1 -5.92 15.16 10.89
N LYS A 2 -5.73 16.38 10.46
CA LYS A 2 -6.63 17.00 9.49
C LYS A 2 -6.33 16.40 8.12
N PHE A 3 -7.34 16.20 7.30
CA PHE A 3 -7.23 15.67 5.94
C PHE A 3 -6.18 16.43 5.09
N THR A 4 -5.99 17.72 5.37
CA THR A 4 -4.96 18.57 4.78
C THR A 4 -3.53 18.11 5.06
N ASP A 5 -3.29 17.36 6.13
CA ASP A 5 -1.94 16.88 6.49
C ASP A 5 -1.51 15.69 5.61
N PHE A 6 -2.47 15.05 4.94
CA PHE A 6 -2.20 13.98 3.97
C PHE A 6 -1.56 14.51 2.68
N PHE A 7 -1.74 15.81 2.38
CA PHE A 7 -1.29 16.44 1.13
C PHE A 7 -0.24 17.53 1.30
N ASN A 8 0.15 17.88 2.53
CA ASN A 8 1.26 18.80 2.77
C ASN A 8 2.61 18.10 2.54
N TYR A 9 2.86 17.75 1.30
CA TYR A 9 4.18 17.39 0.82
C TYR A 9 4.94 18.69 0.54
N ASP A 10 5.71 19.15 1.51
CA ASP A 10 6.71 20.21 1.28
C ASP A 10 7.72 19.72 0.25
N GLY A 11 7.66 20.30 -0.93
CA GLY A 11 8.38 19.91 -2.13
C GLY A 11 9.89 19.98 -2.03
N LYS A 12 10.50 19.16 -1.18
CA LYS A 12 11.92 18.81 -1.30
C LYS A 12 12.03 17.65 -2.27
N ALA A 13 12.62 17.94 -3.42
CA ALA A 13 12.96 16.98 -4.45
C ALA A 13 13.76 15.82 -3.87
N GLU A 14 13.09 14.77 -3.44
CA GLU A 14 13.70 13.47 -3.17
C GLU A 14 13.70 12.64 -4.45
N ALA A 15 14.66 11.72 -4.53
CA ALA A 15 14.98 10.93 -5.71
C ALA A 15 13.74 10.43 -6.47
N PRO A 16 13.73 10.45 -7.81
CA PRO A 16 12.56 10.21 -8.66
C PRO A 16 11.84 8.87 -8.44
N VAL A 17 12.48 7.89 -7.81
CA VAL A 17 11.92 6.57 -7.55
C VAL A 17 10.92 6.58 -6.38
N LYS A 18 11.15 7.35 -5.30
CA LYS A 18 10.24 7.42 -4.15
C LYS A 18 8.91 8.11 -4.49
N ASN A 19 8.94 9.16 -5.29
CA ASN A 19 7.74 9.88 -5.70
C ASN A 19 6.84 9.09 -6.67
N SER A 20 7.42 8.13 -7.42
CA SER A 20 6.64 7.31 -8.36
C SER A 20 5.72 6.30 -7.69
N LEU A 21 5.97 5.96 -6.42
CA LEU A 21 5.15 5.03 -5.63
C LEU A 21 4.09 5.71 -4.75
N VAL A 22 3.99 7.04 -4.80
CA VAL A 22 2.91 7.76 -4.12
C VAL A 22 1.58 7.40 -4.78
N PHE A 23 0.66 6.90 -3.95
CA PHE A 23 -0.63 6.43 -4.40
C PHE A 23 -1.58 7.61 -4.64
N LEU A 24 -2.16 7.68 -5.85
CA LEU A 24 -3.13 8.71 -6.23
C LEU A 24 -2.68 10.15 -5.92
N ALA A 25 -1.41 10.48 -6.23
CA ALA A 25 -0.78 11.74 -5.88
C ALA A 25 -1.54 13.00 -6.33
N ASN A 26 -2.32 12.91 -7.41
CA ASN A 26 -3.05 14.03 -8.00
C ASN A 26 -4.57 13.93 -7.80
N LEU A 27 -5.03 13.05 -6.90
CA LEU A 27 -6.45 12.87 -6.66
C LEU A 27 -7.00 14.08 -5.89
N PRO A 28 -8.14 14.68 -6.32
CA PRO A 28 -8.80 15.74 -5.57
C PRO A 28 -9.18 15.31 -4.15
N VAL A 29 -9.21 16.26 -3.21
CA VAL A 29 -9.54 16.02 -1.80
C VAL A 29 -10.91 15.37 -1.65
N GLU A 30 -11.91 15.81 -2.41
CA GLU A 30 -13.27 15.25 -2.38
C GLU A 30 -13.30 13.77 -2.75
N ASP A 31 -12.50 13.36 -3.72
CA ASP A 31 -12.40 11.96 -4.14
C ASP A 31 -11.71 11.11 -3.09
N TRP A 32 -10.70 11.65 -2.40
CA TRP A 32 -10.10 11.01 -1.23
C TRP A 32 -11.13 10.81 -0.10
N GLU A 33 -11.94 11.81 0.19
CA GLU A 33 -13.02 11.69 1.19
C GLU A 33 -13.98 10.56 0.84
N HIS A 34 -14.32 10.39 -0.43
CA HIS A 34 -15.15 9.27 -0.90
C HIS A 34 -14.48 7.91 -0.66
N ILE A 35 -13.19 7.76 -0.99
CA ILE A 35 -12.45 6.51 -0.75
C ILE A 35 -12.40 6.21 0.75
N LEU A 36 -12.00 7.18 1.56
CA LEU A 36 -11.82 7.00 3.00
C LEU A 36 -13.13 6.74 3.74
N ALA A 37 -14.27 7.20 3.21
CA ALA A 37 -15.59 6.90 3.75
C ALA A 37 -15.95 5.40 3.70
N PHE A 38 -15.36 4.65 2.76
CA PHE A 38 -15.52 3.19 2.65
C PHE A 38 -14.39 2.41 3.34
N ALA A 39 -13.33 3.06 3.77
CA ALA A 39 -12.19 2.44 4.41
C ALA A 39 -12.32 2.44 5.95
N GLN A 40 -11.67 1.47 6.58
CA GLN A 40 -11.56 1.39 8.04
C GLN A 40 -10.18 1.88 8.48
N ARG A 41 -10.17 2.79 9.43
CA ARG A 41 -8.96 3.33 10.03
C ARG A 41 -8.43 2.40 11.12
N HIS A 42 -7.16 2.03 11.03
CA HIS A 42 -6.46 1.22 12.01
C HIS A 42 -5.15 1.89 12.44
N ARG A 43 -4.79 1.72 13.71
CA ARG A 43 -3.53 2.17 14.28
C ARG A 43 -2.74 0.98 14.80
N TYR A 44 -1.45 1.01 14.56
CA TYR A 44 -0.51 -0.01 15.00
C TYR A 44 0.66 0.65 15.73
N ALA A 45 1.04 0.06 16.86
CA ALA A 45 2.27 0.44 17.55
C ALA A 45 3.49 -0.16 16.82
N ALA A 46 4.64 0.48 17.01
CA ALA A 46 5.92 -0.04 16.50
C ALA A 46 6.10 -1.51 16.91
N GLY A 47 6.45 -2.36 15.94
CA GLY A 47 6.62 -3.80 16.12
C GLY A 47 5.38 -4.67 15.90
N GLU A 48 4.18 -4.08 15.82
CA GLU A 48 2.96 -4.84 15.56
C GLU A 48 2.88 -5.34 14.11
N CYS A 49 2.40 -6.56 13.95
CA CYS A 49 2.15 -7.17 12.65
C CYS A 49 0.80 -6.68 12.11
N VAL A 50 0.81 -6.11 10.91
CA VAL A 50 -0.39 -5.62 10.23
C VAL A 50 -1.03 -6.70 9.39
N VAL A 51 -0.23 -7.41 8.59
CA VAL A 51 -0.64 -8.59 7.81
C VAL A 51 0.41 -9.68 7.92
N ARG A 52 -0.03 -10.93 7.85
CA ARG A 52 0.84 -12.11 7.94
C ARG A 52 0.98 -12.81 6.60
N GLN A 53 2.19 -13.22 6.27
CA GLN A 53 2.45 -14.06 5.10
C GLN A 53 1.56 -15.32 5.15
N GLY A 54 0.96 -15.67 4.01
CA GLY A 54 0.05 -16.82 3.88
C GLY A 54 -1.39 -16.56 4.34
N GLU A 55 -1.67 -15.43 4.95
CA GLU A 55 -3.03 -15.04 5.35
C GLU A 55 -3.88 -14.77 4.12
N THR A 56 -5.14 -15.21 4.14
CA THR A 56 -6.11 -14.96 3.08
C THR A 56 -6.99 -13.77 3.44
N SER A 57 -6.82 -12.67 2.72
CA SER A 57 -7.57 -11.44 2.91
C SER A 57 -7.48 -10.57 1.67
N MET A 58 -8.60 -10.17 1.11
CA MET A 58 -8.66 -9.26 -0.03
C MET A 58 -8.84 -7.81 0.43
N ALA A 59 -7.87 -7.28 1.15
CA ALA A 59 -7.87 -5.89 1.60
C ALA A 59 -6.64 -5.14 1.09
N LEU A 60 -6.88 -3.90 0.68
CA LEU A 60 -5.86 -2.91 0.35
C LEU A 60 -5.62 -2.04 1.57
N TYR A 61 -4.38 -1.70 1.83
CA TYR A 61 -3.99 -0.80 2.91
C TYR A 61 -3.36 0.46 2.35
N ILE A 62 -3.88 1.61 2.75
CA ILE A 62 -3.38 2.94 2.42
C ILE A 62 -2.68 3.48 3.65
N VAL A 63 -1.40 3.80 3.55
CA VAL A 63 -0.59 4.27 4.68
C VAL A 63 -0.79 5.77 4.85
N ALA A 64 -1.42 6.17 5.96
CA ALA A 64 -1.63 7.58 6.30
C ALA A 64 -0.41 8.18 7.00
N SER A 65 0.22 7.43 7.91
CA SER A 65 1.42 7.87 8.64
C SER A 65 2.25 6.68 9.12
N GLY A 66 3.50 6.94 9.42
CA GLY A 66 4.45 5.93 9.89
C GLY A 66 5.18 5.20 8.77
N GLU A 67 6.02 4.26 9.19
CA GLU A 67 6.83 3.42 8.32
C GLU A 67 6.58 1.95 8.63
N LEU A 68 6.52 1.12 7.59
CA LEU A 68 6.27 -0.30 7.71
C LEU A 68 7.37 -1.08 6.98
N ASP A 69 7.64 -2.28 7.47
CA ASP A 69 8.57 -3.24 6.88
C ASP A 69 7.82 -4.39 6.23
N VAL A 70 8.20 -4.71 5.01
CA VAL A 70 7.78 -5.92 4.31
C VAL A 70 8.79 -7.01 4.60
N VAL A 71 8.35 -8.10 5.22
CA VAL A 71 9.20 -9.18 5.69
C VAL A 71 8.73 -10.50 5.08
N PHE A 72 9.67 -11.22 4.49
CA PHE A 72 9.43 -12.55 3.94
C PHE A 72 10.04 -13.63 4.86
N ILE A 73 9.25 -14.67 5.14
CA ILE A 73 9.70 -15.84 5.89
C ILE A 73 9.97 -16.94 4.87
N GLY A 74 11.24 -17.32 4.74
CA GLY A 74 11.67 -18.39 3.84
C GLY A 74 11.42 -19.79 4.39
N ASP A 75 11.69 -20.81 3.59
CA ASP A 75 11.56 -22.23 3.96
C ASP A 75 12.49 -22.62 5.13
N ASP A 76 13.57 -21.86 5.33
CA ASP A 76 14.48 -21.98 6.46
C ASP A 76 13.96 -21.32 7.75
N ASN A 77 12.73 -20.84 7.74
CA ASN A 77 12.06 -20.13 8.83
C ASN A 77 12.78 -18.84 9.28
N ARG A 78 13.60 -18.25 8.39
CA ARG A 78 14.29 -16.97 8.64
C ARG A 78 13.52 -15.83 8.03
N GLU A 79 13.39 -14.76 8.80
CA GLU A 79 12.84 -13.49 8.32
C GLU A 79 13.88 -12.75 7.49
N ARG A 80 13.45 -12.22 6.34
CA ARG A 80 14.24 -11.36 5.47
C ARG A 80 13.47 -10.09 5.18
N LEU A 81 14.09 -8.94 5.44
CA LEU A 81 13.55 -7.66 5.02
C LEU A 81 13.57 -7.56 3.49
N VAL A 82 12.39 -7.39 2.90
CA VAL A 82 12.23 -7.27 1.45
C VAL A 82 12.26 -5.80 1.02
N SER A 83 11.47 -4.97 1.70
CA SER A 83 11.34 -3.55 1.42
C SER A 83 10.74 -2.81 2.59
N SER A 84 10.72 -1.49 2.48
CA SER A 84 10.02 -0.60 3.41
C SER A 84 8.91 0.15 2.69
N ILE A 85 7.86 0.49 3.43
CA ILE A 85 6.69 1.22 2.94
C ILE A 85 6.58 2.51 3.75
N ASP A 86 6.57 3.62 3.05
CA ASP A 86 6.43 4.96 3.64
C ASP A 86 4.97 5.43 3.60
N ALA A 87 4.69 6.52 4.29
CA ALA A 87 3.40 7.20 4.21
C ALA A 87 3.06 7.57 2.75
N LEU A 88 1.77 7.67 2.44
CA LEU A 88 1.19 7.93 1.12
C LEU A 88 1.36 6.78 0.11
N SER A 89 1.86 5.64 0.53
CA SER A 89 1.95 4.41 -0.25
C SER A 89 0.80 3.45 0.06
N VAL A 90 0.69 2.41 -0.73
CA VAL A 90 -0.23 1.29 -0.51
C VAL A 90 0.52 -0.02 -0.39
N PHE A 91 -0.09 -0.97 0.29
CA PHE A 91 0.34 -2.37 0.28
C PHE A 91 -0.86 -3.31 0.32
N GLY A 92 -0.62 -4.59 0.10
CA GLY A 92 -1.67 -5.60 0.02
C GLY A 92 -2.42 -5.59 -1.31
N GLU A 93 -1.94 -4.84 -2.31
CA GLU A 93 -2.54 -4.71 -3.62
C GLU A 93 -2.62 -6.04 -4.39
N GLN A 94 -1.64 -6.93 -4.23
CA GLN A 94 -1.64 -8.22 -4.91
C GLN A 94 -2.84 -9.06 -4.48
N ALA A 95 -2.99 -9.33 -3.18
CA ALA A 95 -4.10 -10.11 -2.65
C ALA A 95 -5.45 -9.42 -2.86
N PHE A 96 -5.48 -8.09 -2.85
CA PHE A 96 -6.68 -7.32 -3.22
C PHE A 96 -7.10 -7.60 -4.66
N LEU A 97 -6.16 -7.69 -5.60
CA LEU A 97 -6.42 -7.89 -7.02
C LEU A 97 -6.65 -9.37 -7.39
N ASP A 98 -5.83 -10.28 -6.87
CA ASP A 98 -5.83 -11.69 -7.30
C ASP A 98 -6.50 -12.67 -6.31
N GLY A 99 -6.77 -12.24 -5.08
CA GLY A 99 -7.40 -13.08 -4.04
C GLY A 99 -6.51 -14.19 -3.50
N LEU A 100 -5.22 -14.20 -3.85
CA LEU A 100 -4.27 -15.21 -3.37
C LEU A 100 -3.78 -14.88 -1.95
N PRO A 101 -3.23 -15.86 -1.22
CA PRO A 101 -2.63 -15.61 0.10
C PRO A 101 -1.55 -14.54 0.07
N ARG A 102 -1.40 -13.81 1.17
CA ARG A 102 -0.39 -12.75 1.31
C ARG A 102 1.00 -13.29 1.01
N SER A 103 1.74 -12.64 0.11
CA SER A 103 3.08 -13.05 -0.31
C SER A 103 4.17 -12.77 0.73
N ALA A 104 3.92 -11.83 1.65
CA ALA A 104 4.83 -11.44 2.72
C ALA A 104 4.05 -10.92 3.93
N SER A 105 4.73 -10.80 5.06
CA SER A 105 4.23 -10.11 6.24
C SER A 105 4.55 -8.62 6.17
N VAL A 106 3.71 -7.79 6.76
CA VAL A 106 3.96 -6.35 6.94
C VAL A 106 3.90 -6.02 8.42
N ARG A 107 4.94 -5.39 8.93
CA ARG A 107 5.10 -5.02 10.35
C ARG A 107 5.33 -3.52 10.47
N ALA A 108 4.72 -2.87 11.44
CA ALA A 108 4.98 -1.48 11.75
C ALA A 108 6.41 -1.31 12.27
N ARG A 109 7.22 -0.50 11.59
CA ARG A 109 8.56 -0.12 12.06
C ARG A 109 8.47 0.98 13.11
N THR A 110 7.59 1.94 12.88
CA THR A 110 7.20 3.00 13.80
C THR A 110 5.71 2.87 14.10
N ASP A 111 5.20 3.66 15.02
CA ASP A 111 3.76 3.82 15.15
C ASP A 111 3.19 4.25 13.79
N ALA A 112 2.15 3.59 13.36
CA ALA A 112 1.60 3.77 12.02
C ALA A 112 0.07 3.84 12.04
N GLU A 113 -0.46 4.61 11.10
CA GLU A 113 -1.90 4.67 10.81
C GLU A 113 -2.14 4.25 9.36
N VAL A 114 -3.06 3.34 9.17
CA VAL A 114 -3.45 2.83 7.86
C VAL A 114 -4.97 2.85 7.68
N HIS A 115 -5.41 2.99 6.44
CA HIS A 115 -6.81 2.81 6.06
C HIS A 115 -6.95 1.51 5.28
N LEU A 116 -7.77 0.61 5.79
CA LEU A 116 -8.07 -0.69 5.19
C LEU A 116 -9.29 -0.56 4.30
N LEU A 117 -9.13 -0.81 3.00
CA LEU A 117 -10.22 -0.91 2.03
C LEU A 117 -10.40 -2.38 1.65
N SER A 118 -11.46 -3.00 2.15
CA SER A 118 -11.80 -4.38 1.76
C SER A 118 -12.33 -4.44 0.33
N ARG A 119 -12.29 -5.61 -0.29
CA ARG A 119 -12.85 -5.81 -1.63
C ARG A 119 -14.34 -5.49 -1.66
N ASP A 120 -15.10 -5.90 -0.64
CA ASP A 120 -16.53 -5.60 -0.55
C ASP A 120 -16.80 -4.09 -0.42
N ALA A 121 -16.00 -3.40 0.37
CA ALA A 121 -16.08 -1.94 0.47
C ALA A 121 -15.73 -1.25 -0.85
N PHE A 122 -14.72 -1.75 -1.57
CA PHE A 122 -14.39 -1.28 -2.91
C PHE A 122 -15.55 -1.50 -3.89
N ASP A 123 -16.21 -2.65 -3.86
CA ASP A 123 -17.35 -2.93 -4.73
C ASP A 123 -18.51 -1.95 -4.44
N SER A 124 -18.73 -1.60 -3.18
CA SER A 124 -19.71 -0.58 -2.78
C SER A 124 -19.30 0.82 -3.26
N LEU A 125 -18.02 1.17 -3.17
CA LEU A 125 -17.48 2.41 -3.75
C LEU A 125 -17.71 2.45 -5.26
N ALA A 126 -17.46 1.34 -5.97
CA ALA A 126 -17.60 1.24 -7.41
C ALA A 126 -19.05 1.45 -7.88
N VAL A 127 -20.03 1.02 -7.09
CA VAL A 127 -21.46 1.25 -7.39
C VAL A 127 -21.80 2.74 -7.28
N ARG A 128 -21.28 3.44 -6.29
CA ARG A 128 -21.60 4.86 -6.03
C ARG A 128 -20.71 5.82 -6.83
N HIS A 129 -19.46 5.47 -7.02
CA HIS A 129 -18.43 6.30 -7.65
C HIS A 129 -17.64 5.48 -8.68
N PRO A 130 -18.27 5.04 -9.81
CA PRO A 130 -17.64 4.12 -10.75
C PRO A 130 -16.38 4.69 -11.41
N GLU A 131 -16.34 5.97 -11.69
CA GLU A 131 -15.16 6.61 -12.28
C GLU A 131 -13.97 6.65 -11.29
N LEU A 132 -14.26 6.92 -10.02
CA LEU A 132 -13.25 6.90 -8.97
C LEU A 132 -12.70 5.48 -8.75
N ALA A 133 -13.56 4.48 -8.76
CA ALA A 133 -13.14 3.08 -8.68
C ALA A 133 -12.26 2.68 -9.87
N ARG A 134 -12.60 3.13 -11.08
CA ARG A 134 -11.77 2.91 -12.27
C ARG A 134 -10.39 3.55 -12.12
N GLN A 135 -10.31 4.79 -11.65
CA GLN A 135 -9.05 5.49 -11.40
C GLN A 135 -8.21 4.76 -10.35
N LEU A 136 -8.84 4.29 -9.27
CA LEU A 136 -8.18 3.52 -8.23
C LEU A 136 -7.58 2.22 -8.78
N LEU A 137 -8.32 1.47 -9.59
CA LEU A 137 -7.81 0.24 -10.19
C LEU A 137 -6.65 0.50 -11.17
N LEU A 138 -6.74 1.55 -11.97
CA LEU A 138 -5.66 1.93 -12.89
C LEU A 138 -4.40 2.31 -12.13
N GLU A 139 -4.55 3.03 -11.03
CA GLU A 139 -3.43 3.41 -10.15
C GLU A 139 -2.79 2.21 -9.46
N LEU A 140 -3.60 1.25 -8.98
CA LEU A 140 -3.07 -0.02 -8.45
C LEU A 140 -2.28 -0.78 -9.51
N GLY A 141 -2.77 -0.82 -10.74
CA GLY A 141 -2.05 -1.40 -11.89
C GLY A 141 -0.71 -0.72 -12.13
N ARG A 142 -0.65 0.61 -12.05
CA ARG A 142 0.59 1.39 -12.15
C ARG A 142 1.58 1.01 -11.04
N ILE A 143 1.14 0.95 -9.80
CA ILE A 143 1.98 0.58 -8.66
C ILE A 143 2.54 -0.84 -8.80
N VAL A 144 1.70 -1.80 -9.14
CA VAL A 144 2.12 -3.20 -9.38
C VAL A 144 3.13 -3.29 -10.51
N SER A 145 2.90 -2.56 -11.61
CA SER A 145 3.84 -2.50 -12.74
C SER A 145 5.20 -1.94 -12.34
N LEU A 146 5.24 -0.86 -11.57
CA LEU A 146 6.50 -0.26 -11.09
C LEU A 146 7.26 -1.21 -10.16
N ARG A 147 6.56 -1.86 -9.24
CA ARG A 147 7.16 -2.86 -8.33
C ARG A 147 7.73 -4.05 -9.10
N LEU A 148 7.03 -4.52 -10.13
CA LEU A 148 7.52 -5.59 -10.99
C LEU A 148 8.79 -5.17 -11.74
N ARG A 149 8.86 -3.95 -12.24
CA ARG A 149 10.06 -3.42 -12.92
C ARG A 149 11.26 -3.37 -11.97
N GLU A 150 11.06 -2.91 -10.72
CA GLU A 150 12.11 -2.90 -9.70
C GLU A 150 12.63 -4.31 -9.41
N MET A 151 11.74 -5.27 -9.22
CA MET A 151 12.11 -6.68 -8.99
C MET A 151 12.89 -7.27 -10.18
N THR A 152 12.49 -6.96 -11.41
CA THR A 152 13.17 -7.41 -12.62
C THR A 152 14.59 -6.86 -12.67
N ILE A 153 14.80 -5.58 -12.36
CA ILE A 153 16.12 -4.94 -12.33
C ILE A 153 17.01 -5.61 -11.27
N ILE A 154 16.48 -5.83 -10.07
CA ILE A 154 17.23 -6.49 -8.98
C ILE A 154 17.63 -7.90 -9.38
N ALA A 155 16.73 -8.69 -9.96
CA ALA A 155 17.00 -10.05 -10.41
C ALA A 155 18.09 -10.09 -11.50
N MET A 156 18.10 -9.13 -12.43
CA MET A 156 19.11 -9.02 -13.49
C MET A 156 20.49 -8.60 -12.95
N GLN A 157 20.53 -7.80 -11.89
CA GLN A 157 21.79 -7.34 -11.28
C GLN A 157 22.37 -8.34 -10.28
N GLY A 158 21.54 -9.15 -9.64
CA GLY A 158 21.94 -10.19 -8.67
C GLY A 158 22.47 -11.49 -9.30
N GLY A 159 22.40 -11.63 -10.61
CA GLY A 159 22.84 -12.80 -11.38
C GLY A 159 24.29 -12.75 -11.87
N ARG A 160 25.15 -11.95 -11.24
CA ARG A 160 26.59 -11.90 -11.54
C ARG A 160 27.41 -12.44 -10.40
#